data_73ba4d2136a165a26ac5802a67db5de9
#
_entry.id   73ba4d2136a165a26ac5802a67db5de9
#
_cell.length_a   1.000
_cell.length_b   1.000
_cell.length_c   1.000
_cell.angle_alpha   90.00
_cell.angle_beta   90.00
_cell.angle_gamma   90.00
#
_symmetry.space_group_name_H-M   'P 1'
#
loop_
_entity.id
_entity.type
_entity.pdbx_description
1 polymer ?
#
loop_
_entity_poly.entity_id
_entity_poly.type
_entity_poly.pdbx_seq_one_letter_code
_entity_poly.pdbx_strand_id
1 'polypeptide(L)'
;SGSFSPQEAKILVGRLNSGALPVPISLQSTQTIGATLGDRALNAGVRAATMGFALVVLFLVLWYRLPGLIASISLSIFVTIILTLFKLIPVTLTAPGIAGFIISIGIAVDANVLIFERLKEEMASGKTVSDALEAGFARAWLAIRDSNISNFITALILFWFGTSLIKGFALTLGMGVLVSLFTAITVTRVFLSVFRFIGNGKVARFFFSSGLSR
;
A
#
# COMPACT_ATOMS: atom_id res chain seq x y z
N SER A 1 26.79 -27.96 50.37
CA SER A 1 25.90 -27.82 51.52
C SER A 1 25.84 -26.35 51.90
N GLY A 2 24.87 -25.62 51.39
CA GLY A 2 24.57 -24.25 51.76
C GLY A 2 23.28 -24.19 52.56
N SER A 3 23.17 -23.28 53.51
CA SER A 3 22.01 -23.05 54.36
C SER A 3 20.91 -22.31 53.59
N PHE A 4 20.36 -22.95 52.55
CA PHE A 4 19.22 -22.40 51.82
C PHE A 4 17.90 -22.92 52.40
N SER A 5 16.94 -22.05 52.56
CA SER A 5 15.57 -22.46 52.83
C SER A 5 14.98 -23.28 51.65
N PRO A 6 14.01 -24.15 51.84
CA PRO A 6 13.41 -24.93 50.75
C PRO A 6 12.83 -24.06 49.64
N GLN A 7 12.41 -22.84 49.94
CA GLN A 7 11.91 -21.87 48.97
C GLN A 7 13.04 -21.23 48.14
N GLU A 8 14.14 -20.85 48.80
CA GLU A 8 15.32 -20.30 48.11
C GLU A 8 15.99 -21.36 47.20
N ALA A 9 16.03 -22.63 47.67
CA ALA A 9 16.53 -23.74 46.87
C ALA A 9 15.69 -23.95 45.57
N LYS A 10 14.34 -23.88 45.66
CA LYS A 10 13.46 -23.94 44.49
C LYS A 10 13.66 -22.78 43.51
N ILE A 11 13.85 -21.57 44.04
CA ILE A 11 14.11 -20.38 43.20
C ILE A 11 15.49 -20.50 42.54
N LEU A 12 16.50 -20.99 43.27
CA LEU A 12 17.84 -21.20 42.74
C LEU A 12 17.86 -22.25 41.62
N VAL A 13 17.18 -23.38 41.84
CA VAL A 13 17.04 -24.45 40.85
C VAL A 13 16.28 -23.94 39.62
N GLY A 14 15.22 -23.14 39.79
CA GLY A 14 14.48 -22.50 38.72
C GLY A 14 15.39 -21.57 37.90
N ARG A 15 16.19 -20.74 38.56
CA ARG A 15 17.16 -19.84 37.87
C ARG A 15 18.27 -20.59 37.15
N LEU A 16 18.78 -21.68 37.73
CA LEU A 16 19.80 -22.52 37.09
C LEU A 16 19.26 -23.28 35.88
N ASN A 17 18.02 -23.79 35.93
CA ASN A 17 17.38 -24.46 34.80
C ASN A 17 16.98 -23.50 33.68
N SER A 18 16.71 -22.25 34.01
CA SER A 18 16.42 -21.20 33.00
C SER A 18 17.68 -20.66 32.31
N GLY A 19 18.87 -21.14 32.65
CA GLY A 19 20.15 -20.55 32.30
C GLY A 19 20.34 -19.23 33.04
N ALA A 20 21.43 -19.08 33.82
CA ALA A 20 21.73 -17.84 34.52
C ALA A 20 21.94 -16.72 33.50
N LEU A 21 20.89 -15.97 33.20
CA LEU A 21 20.97 -14.81 32.29
C LEU A 21 21.78 -13.72 33.00
N PRO A 22 22.88 -13.24 32.40
CA PRO A 22 23.73 -12.22 33.01
C PRO A 22 23.05 -10.85 33.12
N VAL A 23 21.88 -10.69 32.48
CA VAL A 23 21.11 -9.44 32.47
C VAL A 23 19.66 -9.74 32.87
N PRO A 24 19.05 -8.96 33.77
CA PRO A 24 17.63 -9.12 34.12
C PRO A 24 16.75 -8.87 32.91
N ILE A 25 15.97 -9.89 32.53
CA ILE A 25 14.98 -9.75 31.46
C ILE A 25 13.68 -9.25 32.10
N SER A 26 13.21 -8.08 31.65
CA SER A 26 11.89 -7.58 31.99
C SER A 26 10.95 -7.73 30.80
N LEU A 27 9.75 -8.27 31.03
CA LEU A 27 8.70 -8.31 30.02
C LEU A 27 8.20 -6.89 29.79
N GLN A 28 8.51 -6.29 28.63
CA GLN A 28 8.16 -4.90 28.34
C GLN A 28 6.71 -4.73 27.90
N SER A 29 6.13 -5.72 27.21
CA SER A 29 4.74 -5.66 26.78
C SER A 29 4.23 -7.04 26.42
N THR A 30 3.01 -7.36 26.83
CA THR A 30 2.25 -8.52 26.36
C THR A 30 0.88 -8.04 25.89
N GLN A 31 0.56 -8.27 24.61
CA GLN A 31 -0.77 -8.00 24.07
C GLN A 31 -1.44 -9.32 23.72
N THR A 32 -2.56 -9.60 24.39
CA THR A 32 -3.40 -10.75 24.07
C THR A 32 -4.69 -10.24 23.44
N ILE A 33 -4.89 -10.54 22.14
CA ILE A 33 -6.12 -10.21 21.43
C ILE A 33 -6.93 -11.50 21.34
N GLY A 34 -8.15 -11.50 21.90
CA GLY A 34 -9.06 -12.63 21.80
C GLY A 34 -9.47 -12.90 20.34
N ALA A 35 -9.66 -14.16 19.99
CA ALA A 35 -10.03 -14.60 18.63
C ALA A 35 -11.26 -13.86 18.09
N THR A 36 -12.27 -13.62 18.92
CA THR A 36 -13.51 -12.91 18.53
C THR A 36 -13.29 -11.46 18.16
N LEU A 37 -12.34 -10.76 18.79
CA LEU A 37 -11.98 -9.38 18.43
C LEU A 37 -11.18 -9.34 17.14
N GLY A 38 -10.29 -10.32 16.92
CA GLY A 38 -9.53 -10.46 15.67
C GLY A 38 -10.46 -10.69 14.50
N ASP A 39 -11.42 -11.61 14.59
CA ASP A 39 -12.40 -11.90 13.53
C ASP A 39 -13.30 -10.69 13.22
N ARG A 40 -13.74 -9.95 14.23
CA ARG A 40 -14.53 -8.73 14.02
C ARG A 40 -13.72 -7.65 13.30
N ALA A 41 -12.47 -7.44 13.71
CA ALA A 41 -11.58 -6.46 13.08
C ALA A 41 -11.28 -6.84 11.62
N LEU A 42 -11.01 -8.12 11.34
CA LEU A 42 -10.78 -8.63 10.00
C LEU A 42 -12.02 -8.43 9.11
N ASN A 43 -13.20 -8.87 9.56
CA ASN A 43 -14.43 -8.75 8.79
C ASN A 43 -14.81 -7.28 8.54
N ALA A 44 -14.65 -6.40 9.52
CA ALA A 44 -14.88 -4.97 9.35
C ALA A 44 -13.86 -4.36 8.37
N GLY A 45 -12.59 -4.73 8.49
CA GLY A 45 -11.52 -4.28 7.60
C GLY A 45 -11.73 -4.72 6.14
N VAL A 46 -12.09 -6.00 5.92
CA VAL A 46 -12.38 -6.52 4.58
C VAL A 46 -13.58 -5.80 3.97
N ARG A 47 -14.67 -5.58 4.73
CA ARG A 47 -15.82 -4.81 4.24
C ARG A 47 -15.43 -3.38 3.89
N ALA A 48 -14.68 -2.69 4.75
CA ALA A 48 -14.21 -1.33 4.50
C ALA A 48 -13.32 -1.27 3.24
N ALA A 49 -12.38 -2.21 3.11
CA ALA A 49 -11.49 -2.29 1.94
C ALA A 49 -12.26 -2.54 0.64
N THR A 50 -13.23 -3.48 0.64
CA THR A 50 -14.03 -3.78 -0.56
C THR A 50 -14.96 -2.64 -0.95
N MET A 51 -15.62 -1.98 0.01
CA MET A 51 -16.44 -0.81 -0.25
C MET A 51 -15.60 0.36 -0.75
N GLY A 52 -14.47 0.66 -0.10
CA GLY A 52 -13.54 1.71 -0.51
C GLY A 52 -12.98 1.46 -1.91
N PHE A 53 -12.57 0.24 -2.20
CA PHE A 53 -12.11 -0.17 -3.52
C PHE A 53 -13.19 0.04 -4.60
N ALA A 54 -14.43 -0.41 -4.35
CA ALA A 54 -15.54 -0.25 -5.28
C ALA A 54 -15.85 1.22 -5.55
N LEU A 55 -15.87 2.06 -4.51
CA LEU A 55 -16.11 3.51 -4.65
C LEU A 55 -14.99 4.19 -5.45
N VAL A 56 -13.73 3.82 -5.21
CA VAL A 56 -12.58 4.35 -5.96
C VAL A 56 -12.65 3.92 -7.43
N VAL A 57 -12.94 2.67 -7.72
CA VAL A 57 -13.11 2.18 -9.11
C VAL A 57 -14.25 2.92 -9.80
N LEU A 58 -15.38 3.06 -9.14
CA LEU A 58 -16.52 3.81 -9.67
C LEU A 58 -16.15 5.26 -9.98
N PHE A 59 -15.49 5.94 -9.05
CA PHE A 59 -15.00 7.31 -9.25
C PHE A 59 -14.03 7.41 -10.43
N LEU A 60 -13.03 6.52 -10.50
CA LEU A 60 -12.04 6.53 -11.56
C LEU A 60 -12.68 6.34 -12.95
N VAL A 61 -13.60 5.37 -13.08
CA VAL A 61 -14.26 5.08 -14.35
C VAL A 61 -15.18 6.21 -14.77
N LEU A 62 -15.95 6.78 -13.84
CA LEU A 62 -16.86 7.89 -14.15
C LEU A 62 -16.12 9.18 -14.49
N TRP A 63 -15.03 9.47 -13.77
CA TRP A 63 -14.29 10.74 -13.92
C TRP A 63 -13.26 10.70 -15.05
N TYR A 64 -12.47 9.63 -15.15
CA TYR A 64 -11.36 9.51 -16.13
C TYR A 64 -11.69 8.62 -17.33
N ARG A 65 -12.87 8.03 -17.39
CA ARG A 65 -13.34 7.20 -18.52
C ARG A 65 -12.33 6.08 -18.84
N LEU A 66 -11.72 6.09 -20.04
CA LEU A 66 -10.78 5.06 -20.47
C LEU A 66 -9.51 4.97 -19.60
N PRO A 67 -8.79 6.07 -19.31
CA PRO A 67 -7.71 6.03 -18.32
C PRO A 67 -8.16 5.50 -16.95
N GLY A 68 -9.36 5.87 -16.50
CA GLY A 68 -9.92 5.38 -15.25
C GLY A 68 -10.17 3.87 -15.23
N LEU A 69 -10.62 3.30 -16.35
CA LEU A 69 -10.75 1.85 -16.49
C LEU A 69 -9.37 1.15 -16.42
N ILE A 70 -8.37 1.72 -17.09
CA ILE A 70 -6.99 1.21 -17.03
C ILE A 70 -6.44 1.29 -15.61
N ALA A 71 -6.67 2.41 -14.89
CA ALA A 71 -6.27 2.52 -13.49
C ALA A 71 -6.98 1.49 -12.60
N SER A 72 -8.24 1.21 -12.86
CA SER A 72 -8.99 0.20 -12.10
C SER A 72 -8.42 -1.21 -12.29
N ILE A 73 -7.99 -1.54 -13.51
CA ILE A 73 -7.28 -2.79 -13.79
C ILE A 73 -5.91 -2.81 -13.08
N SER A 74 -5.14 -1.73 -13.20
CA SER A 74 -3.85 -1.59 -12.53
C SER A 74 -3.98 -1.71 -11.01
N LEU A 75 -5.02 -1.11 -10.43
CA LEU A 75 -5.31 -1.19 -9.00
C LEU A 75 -5.73 -2.62 -8.58
N SER A 76 -6.46 -3.34 -9.43
CA SER A 76 -6.79 -4.74 -9.19
C SER A 76 -5.55 -5.63 -9.20
N ILE A 77 -4.61 -5.37 -10.11
CA ILE A 77 -3.31 -6.04 -10.16
C ILE A 77 -2.48 -5.69 -8.91
N PHE A 78 -2.47 -4.43 -8.49
CA PHE A 78 -1.83 -3.99 -7.25
C PHE A 78 -2.35 -4.79 -6.05
N VAL A 79 -3.67 -4.87 -5.86
CA VAL A 79 -4.28 -5.63 -4.75
C VAL A 79 -3.90 -7.10 -4.82
N THR A 80 -3.90 -7.69 -6.01
CA THR A 80 -3.51 -9.09 -6.19
C THR A 80 -2.06 -9.34 -5.82
N ILE A 81 -1.13 -8.47 -6.25
CA ILE A 81 0.29 -8.59 -5.94
C ILE A 81 0.51 -8.46 -4.43
N ILE A 82 -0.08 -7.43 -3.79
CA ILE A 82 0.16 -7.18 -2.37
C ILE A 82 -0.41 -8.31 -1.49
N LEU A 83 -1.61 -8.84 -1.81
CA LEU A 83 -2.17 -9.98 -1.09
C LEU A 83 -1.35 -11.26 -1.30
N THR A 84 -0.78 -11.45 -2.48
CA THR A 84 0.14 -12.55 -2.77
C THR A 84 1.42 -12.42 -1.93
N LEU A 85 1.98 -11.21 -1.84
CA LEU A 85 3.15 -10.94 -1.01
C LEU A 85 2.87 -11.18 0.47
N PHE A 86 1.71 -10.76 0.99
CA PHE A 86 1.32 -11.04 2.38
C PHE A 86 1.20 -12.54 2.69
N LYS A 87 0.86 -13.35 1.69
CA LYS A 87 0.80 -14.81 1.81
C LYS A 87 2.18 -15.46 1.71
N LEU A 88 3.06 -14.95 0.86
CA LEU A 88 4.43 -15.47 0.67
C LEU A 88 5.34 -15.10 1.85
N ILE A 89 5.25 -13.86 2.30
CA ILE A 89 5.93 -13.38 3.49
C ILE A 89 4.88 -13.47 4.60
N PRO A 90 4.92 -14.48 5.51
CA PRO A 90 3.82 -14.72 6.45
C PRO A 90 3.57 -13.50 7.35
N VAL A 91 2.93 -12.47 6.78
CA VAL A 91 2.61 -11.22 7.46
C VAL A 91 1.35 -11.44 8.31
N THR A 92 1.47 -11.23 9.61
CA THR A 92 0.31 -11.24 10.50
C THR A 92 -0.51 -9.98 10.28
N LEU A 93 -1.70 -10.10 9.68
CA LEU A 93 -2.61 -8.98 9.45
C LEU A 93 -3.29 -8.58 10.76
N THR A 94 -2.72 -7.58 11.43
CA THR A 94 -3.32 -6.91 12.58
C THR A 94 -4.29 -5.82 12.12
N ALA A 95 -5.16 -5.31 13.00
CA ALA A 95 -6.04 -4.18 12.64
C ALA A 95 -5.27 -2.94 12.12
N PRO A 96 -4.15 -2.51 12.73
CA PRO A 96 -3.29 -1.49 12.12
C PRO A 96 -2.68 -1.91 10.78
N GLY A 97 -2.33 -3.18 10.59
CA GLY A 97 -1.84 -3.69 9.31
C GLY A 97 -2.88 -3.60 8.20
N ILE A 98 -4.15 -3.89 8.49
CA ILE A 98 -5.26 -3.70 7.56
C ILE A 98 -5.42 -2.21 7.21
N ALA A 99 -5.31 -1.31 8.19
CA ALA A 99 -5.35 0.13 7.94
C ALA A 99 -4.21 0.58 7.02
N GLY A 100 -2.99 0.11 7.23
CA GLY A 100 -1.85 0.38 6.35
C GLY A 100 -2.08 -0.10 4.91
N PHE A 101 -2.66 -1.28 4.75
CA PHE A 101 -3.06 -1.80 3.44
C PHE A 101 -4.10 -0.91 2.76
N ILE A 102 -5.17 -0.49 3.46
CA ILE A 102 -6.21 0.39 2.91
C ILE A 102 -5.61 1.74 2.48
N ILE A 103 -4.73 2.33 3.29
CA ILE A 103 -4.04 3.58 2.94
C ILE A 103 -3.17 3.40 1.71
N SER A 104 -2.48 2.26 1.56
CA SER A 104 -1.65 2.00 0.39
C SER A 104 -2.45 1.90 -0.92
N ILE A 105 -3.71 1.47 -0.87
CA ILE A 105 -4.63 1.55 -2.02
C ILE A 105 -4.82 3.01 -2.43
N GLY A 106 -5.03 3.92 -1.49
CA GLY A 106 -5.14 5.37 -1.76
C GLY A 106 -3.89 5.93 -2.44
N ILE A 107 -2.71 5.57 -1.95
CA ILE A 107 -1.41 5.97 -2.54
C ILE A 107 -1.26 5.43 -3.97
N ALA A 108 -1.70 4.19 -4.22
CA ALA A 108 -1.66 3.61 -5.57
C ALA A 108 -2.58 4.33 -6.55
N VAL A 109 -3.75 4.78 -6.09
CA VAL A 109 -4.68 5.59 -6.90
C VAL A 109 -4.09 6.96 -7.21
N ASP A 110 -3.49 7.63 -6.23
CA ASP A 110 -2.90 8.98 -6.39
C ASP A 110 -1.85 9.01 -7.51
N ALA A 111 -0.98 8.01 -7.56
CA ALA A 111 0.02 7.87 -8.62
C ALA A 111 -0.63 7.77 -10.02
N ASN A 112 -1.71 7.00 -10.17
CA ASN A 112 -2.43 6.87 -11.45
C ASN A 112 -3.14 8.18 -11.84
N VAL A 113 -3.81 8.82 -10.88
CA VAL A 113 -4.49 10.11 -11.10
C VAL A 113 -3.51 11.17 -11.56
N LEU A 114 -2.33 11.25 -10.93
CA LEU A 114 -1.30 12.20 -11.32
C LEU A 114 -0.82 11.98 -12.77
N ILE A 115 -0.64 10.72 -13.19
CA ILE A 115 -0.30 10.41 -14.58
C ILE A 115 -1.38 10.92 -15.54
N PHE A 116 -2.66 10.71 -15.18
CA PHE A 116 -3.77 11.11 -16.06
C PHE A 116 -3.94 12.62 -16.14
N GLU A 117 -3.76 13.35 -15.04
CA GLU A 117 -3.82 14.81 -15.07
C GLU A 117 -2.68 15.38 -15.90
N ARG A 118 -1.45 14.85 -15.81
CA ARG A 118 -0.35 15.26 -16.67
C ARG A 118 -0.58 14.92 -18.14
N LEU A 119 -1.12 13.74 -18.42
CA LEU A 119 -1.51 13.36 -19.78
C LEU A 119 -2.53 14.35 -20.37
N LYS A 120 -3.54 14.71 -19.59
CA LYS A 120 -4.58 15.67 -19.99
C LYS A 120 -4.00 17.06 -20.25
N GLU A 121 -3.11 17.56 -19.37
CA GLU A 121 -2.42 18.82 -19.58
C GLU A 121 -1.65 18.84 -20.91
N GLU A 122 -0.93 17.78 -21.22
CA GLU A 122 -0.16 17.66 -22.45
C GLU A 122 -1.07 17.55 -23.69
N MET A 123 -2.20 16.86 -23.59
CA MET A 123 -3.20 16.84 -24.67
C MET A 123 -3.88 18.21 -24.87
N ALA A 124 -4.12 18.95 -23.79
CA ALA A 124 -4.67 20.31 -23.86
C ALA A 124 -3.70 21.29 -24.53
N SER A 125 -2.39 21.06 -24.44
CA SER A 125 -1.36 21.84 -25.17
C SER A 125 -1.28 21.53 -26.67
N GLY A 126 -2.13 20.62 -27.17
CA GLY A 126 -2.21 20.28 -28.61
C GLY A 126 -1.34 19.11 -29.06
N LYS A 127 -0.68 18.41 -28.14
CA LYS A 127 0.11 17.21 -28.44
C LYS A 127 -0.75 16.06 -28.93
N THR A 128 -0.15 15.15 -29.69
CA THR A 128 -0.79 13.88 -30.04
C THR A 128 -0.96 13.01 -28.81
N VAL A 129 -1.87 12.03 -28.83
CA VAL A 129 -2.04 11.09 -27.71
C VAL A 129 -0.72 10.38 -27.38
N SER A 130 0.05 9.99 -28.39
CA SER A 130 1.35 9.34 -28.20
C SER A 130 2.36 10.24 -27.48
N ASP A 131 2.50 11.50 -27.96
CA ASP A 131 3.46 12.46 -27.40
C ASP A 131 3.03 12.92 -26.00
N ALA A 132 1.71 13.08 -25.81
CA ALA A 132 1.13 13.45 -24.51
C ALA A 132 1.32 12.34 -23.47
N LEU A 133 1.22 11.05 -23.86
CA LEU A 133 1.53 9.93 -23.00
C LEU A 133 2.98 9.96 -22.53
N GLU A 134 3.92 10.13 -23.45
CA GLU A 134 5.35 10.13 -23.15
C GLU A 134 5.73 11.32 -22.26
N ALA A 135 5.30 12.53 -22.64
CA ALA A 135 5.56 13.75 -21.87
C ALA A 135 4.86 13.74 -20.50
N GLY A 136 3.61 13.27 -20.44
CA GLY A 136 2.84 13.17 -19.20
C GLY A 136 3.48 12.22 -18.20
N PHE A 137 3.92 11.03 -18.64
CA PHE A 137 4.66 10.09 -17.78
C PHE A 137 5.99 10.69 -17.30
N ALA A 138 6.77 11.34 -18.18
CA ALA A 138 8.04 11.93 -17.79
C ALA A 138 7.85 13.03 -16.73
N ARG A 139 6.80 13.85 -16.84
CA ARG A 139 6.49 14.92 -15.89
C ARG A 139 5.92 14.36 -14.57
N ALA A 140 5.06 13.35 -14.65
CA ALA A 140 4.48 12.72 -13.46
C ALA A 140 5.52 11.95 -12.64
N TRP A 141 6.51 11.35 -13.32
CA TRP A 141 7.51 10.47 -12.71
C TRP A 141 8.23 11.10 -11.52
N LEU A 142 8.69 12.34 -11.65
CA LEU A 142 9.43 13.01 -10.57
C LEU A 142 8.58 13.13 -9.30
N ALA A 143 7.34 13.59 -9.44
CA ALA A 143 6.44 13.77 -8.30
C ALA A 143 6.04 12.42 -7.68
N ILE A 144 5.73 11.40 -8.51
CA ILE A 144 5.39 10.05 -8.04
C ILE A 144 6.58 9.44 -7.29
N ARG A 145 7.78 9.54 -7.84
CA ARG A 145 8.99 9.05 -7.19
C ARG A 145 9.21 9.71 -5.84
N ASP A 146 9.18 11.04 -5.79
CA ASP A 146 9.52 11.80 -4.60
C ASP A 146 8.48 11.59 -3.48
N SER A 147 7.19 11.56 -3.81
CA SER A 147 6.13 11.25 -2.84
C SER A 147 6.24 9.82 -2.31
N ASN A 148 6.48 8.83 -3.17
CA ASN A 148 6.61 7.44 -2.75
C ASN A 148 7.89 7.19 -1.95
N ILE A 149 9.02 7.84 -2.29
CA ILE A 149 10.24 7.79 -1.46
C ILE A 149 9.95 8.36 -0.07
N SER A 150 9.26 9.50 0.04
CA SER A 150 8.88 10.10 1.32
C SER A 150 8.00 9.16 2.14
N ASN A 151 6.97 8.58 1.53
CA ASN A 151 6.09 7.60 2.16
C ASN A 151 6.84 6.34 2.62
N PHE A 152 7.79 5.86 1.81
CA PHE A 152 8.61 4.70 2.14
C PHE A 152 9.57 4.99 3.30
N ILE A 153 10.20 6.16 3.34
CA ILE A 153 11.04 6.60 4.46
C ILE A 153 10.19 6.69 5.74
N THR A 154 8.98 7.25 5.65
CA THR A 154 8.04 7.30 6.77
C THR A 154 7.70 5.90 7.29
N ALA A 155 7.38 4.97 6.39
CA ALA A 155 7.12 3.58 6.76
C ALA A 155 8.34 2.93 7.42
N LEU A 156 9.55 3.18 6.91
CA LEU A 156 10.79 2.67 7.47
C LEU A 156 11.06 3.18 8.89
N ILE A 157 10.86 4.48 9.12
CA ILE A 157 10.99 5.10 10.46
C ILE A 157 9.96 4.49 11.43
N LEU A 158 8.71 4.38 11.01
CA LEU A 158 7.65 3.78 11.83
C LEU A 158 7.92 2.30 12.11
N PHE A 159 8.50 1.56 11.18
CA PHE A 159 8.89 0.17 11.39
C PHE A 159 10.04 0.03 12.38
N TRP A 160 11.03 0.92 12.32
CA TRP A 160 12.21 0.85 13.19
C TRP A 160 11.92 1.32 14.61
N PHE A 161 11.26 2.45 14.76
CA PHE A 161 11.02 3.11 16.06
C PHE A 161 9.63 2.84 16.64
N GLY A 162 8.72 2.22 15.89
CA GLY A 162 7.36 1.97 16.33
C GLY A 162 7.23 0.81 17.32
N THR A 163 6.13 0.83 18.08
CA THR A 163 5.69 -0.30 18.88
C THR A 163 5.27 -1.49 17.98
N SER A 164 5.05 -2.66 18.56
CA SER A 164 4.63 -3.86 17.80
C SER A 164 3.38 -3.63 16.94
N LEU A 165 2.43 -2.84 17.42
CA LEU A 165 1.23 -2.46 16.65
C LEU A 165 1.56 -1.58 15.44
N ILE A 166 2.42 -0.58 15.64
CA ILE A 166 2.83 0.35 14.58
C ILE A 166 3.69 -0.36 13.53
N LYS A 167 4.50 -1.33 13.94
CA LYS A 167 5.32 -2.13 13.00
C LYS A 167 4.48 -2.89 11.98
N GLY A 168 3.34 -3.45 12.40
CA GLY A 168 2.40 -4.12 11.49
C GLY A 168 1.82 -3.15 10.44
N PHE A 169 1.41 -1.96 10.87
CA PHE A 169 0.98 -0.88 9.97
C PHE A 169 2.09 -0.45 9.00
N ALA A 170 3.28 -0.18 9.53
CA ALA A 170 4.42 0.29 8.76
C ALA A 170 4.88 -0.71 7.71
N LEU A 171 4.88 -2.00 8.04
CA LEU A 171 5.24 -3.08 7.12
C LEU A 171 4.27 -3.13 5.92
N THR A 172 2.96 -3.18 6.20
CA THR A 172 1.94 -3.24 5.14
C THR A 172 1.91 -1.98 4.29
N LEU A 173 2.07 -0.80 4.91
CA LEU A 173 2.19 0.49 4.20
C LEU A 173 3.43 0.50 3.30
N GLY A 174 4.60 0.16 3.82
CA GLY A 174 5.87 0.16 3.08
C GLY A 174 5.83 -0.80 1.87
N MET A 175 5.33 -2.02 2.07
CA MET A 175 5.12 -2.97 0.97
C MET A 175 4.14 -2.42 -0.06
N GLY A 176 3.04 -1.80 0.39
CA GLY A 176 2.06 -1.15 -0.48
C GLY A 176 2.67 -0.05 -1.32
N VAL A 177 3.49 0.83 -0.74
CA VAL A 177 4.21 1.90 -1.46
C VAL A 177 5.12 1.33 -2.55
N LEU A 178 5.89 0.28 -2.28
CA LEU A 178 6.76 -0.34 -3.28
C LEU A 178 5.97 -0.96 -4.43
N VAL A 179 4.90 -1.69 -4.11
CA VAL A 179 4.05 -2.32 -5.14
C VAL A 179 3.28 -1.27 -5.93
N SER A 180 2.81 -0.17 -5.29
CA SER A 180 2.11 0.93 -5.99
C SER A 180 3.02 1.61 -7.00
N LEU A 181 4.26 1.86 -6.62
CA LEU A 181 5.26 2.44 -7.52
C LEU A 181 5.51 1.54 -8.74
N PHE A 182 5.65 0.23 -8.51
CA PHE A 182 5.82 -0.75 -9.59
C PHE A 182 4.60 -0.78 -10.52
N THR A 183 3.38 -0.85 -9.99
CA THR A 183 2.17 -0.94 -10.80
C THR A 183 1.86 0.35 -11.56
N ALA A 184 2.07 1.51 -10.96
CA ALA A 184 1.87 2.79 -11.63
C ALA A 184 2.84 2.97 -12.81
N ILE A 185 4.12 2.63 -12.64
CA ILE A 185 5.14 2.82 -13.68
C ILE A 185 5.05 1.74 -14.75
N THR A 186 4.89 0.48 -14.36
CA THR A 186 4.98 -0.65 -15.29
C THR A 186 3.61 -0.97 -15.87
N VAL A 187 2.64 -1.30 -15.01
CA VAL A 187 1.35 -1.80 -15.46
C VAL A 187 0.56 -0.70 -16.15
N THR A 188 0.37 0.45 -15.51
CA THR A 188 -0.39 1.57 -16.09
C THR A 188 0.24 2.08 -17.37
N ARG A 189 1.58 2.18 -17.41
CA ARG A 189 2.30 2.61 -18.62
C ARG A 189 2.11 1.65 -19.78
N VAL A 190 2.24 0.34 -19.53
CA VAL A 190 2.04 -0.70 -20.56
C VAL A 190 0.62 -0.64 -21.11
N PHE A 191 -0.39 -0.62 -20.24
CA PHE A 191 -1.78 -0.55 -20.68
C PHE A 191 -2.09 0.74 -21.46
N LEU A 192 -1.61 1.89 -21.03
CA LEU A 192 -1.79 3.14 -21.75
C LEU A 192 -1.05 3.12 -23.08
N SER A 193 0.12 2.48 -23.17
CA SER A 193 0.89 2.42 -24.42
C SER A 193 0.17 1.64 -25.54
N VAL A 194 -0.71 0.71 -25.21
CA VAL A 194 -1.55 -0.01 -26.18
C VAL A 194 -2.43 0.97 -26.97
N PHE A 195 -2.81 2.08 -26.34
CA PHE A 195 -3.66 3.10 -26.96
C PHE A 195 -2.89 4.20 -27.72
N ARG A 196 -1.57 4.09 -27.87
CA ARG A 196 -0.74 5.03 -28.65
C ARG A 196 -1.19 5.10 -30.12
N PHE A 197 -1.79 4.04 -30.64
CA PHE A 197 -2.24 3.96 -32.03
C PHE A 197 -3.62 4.59 -32.26
N ILE A 198 -4.33 5.03 -31.22
CA ILE A 198 -5.58 5.76 -31.37
C ILE A 198 -5.24 7.15 -31.91
N GLY A 199 -5.68 7.41 -33.15
CA GLY A 199 -5.43 8.69 -33.84
C GLY A 199 -6.00 9.90 -33.07
N ASN A 200 -5.58 11.11 -33.45
CA ASN A 200 -5.93 12.39 -32.82
C ASN A 200 -7.39 12.85 -33.06
N GLY A 201 -8.28 11.94 -33.38
CA GLY A 201 -9.68 12.26 -33.66
C GLY A 201 -10.47 12.78 -32.44
N LYS A 202 -11.64 13.39 -32.69
CA LYS A 202 -12.58 13.82 -31.62
C LYS A 202 -12.91 12.68 -30.65
N VAL A 203 -12.94 11.43 -31.14
CA VAL A 203 -13.19 10.22 -30.36
C VAL A 203 -12.07 9.97 -29.33
N ALA A 204 -10.81 10.07 -29.75
CA ALA A 204 -9.67 9.91 -28.86
C ALA A 204 -9.70 10.96 -27.73
N ARG A 205 -9.93 12.22 -28.09
CA ARG A 205 -10.06 13.31 -27.10
C ARG A 205 -11.20 13.08 -26.12
N PHE A 206 -12.33 12.53 -26.56
CA PHE A 206 -13.45 12.19 -25.69
C PHE A 206 -13.08 11.10 -24.68
N PHE A 207 -12.41 10.04 -25.10
CA PHE A 207 -12.03 8.93 -24.22
C PHE A 207 -10.94 9.30 -23.20
N PHE A 208 -10.02 10.21 -23.57
CA PHE A 208 -8.95 10.68 -22.71
C PHE A 208 -9.27 11.99 -21.96
N SER A 209 -10.46 12.59 -22.18
CA SER A 209 -10.91 13.72 -21.38
C SER A 209 -11.42 13.27 -20.01
N SER A 210 -11.34 14.15 -19.01
CA SER A 210 -11.85 13.86 -17.66
C SER A 210 -13.00 14.80 -17.29
N GLY A 211 -13.93 14.30 -16.49
CA GLY A 211 -15.01 15.07 -15.87
C GLY A 211 -15.95 15.80 -16.82
N LEU A 212 -16.36 16.99 -16.40
CA LEU A 212 -17.30 17.86 -17.09
C LEU A 212 -16.62 18.86 -18.06
N SER A 213 -15.29 18.78 -18.27
CA SER A 213 -14.61 19.65 -19.19
C SER A 213 -14.98 19.29 -20.63
N ARG A 214 -15.71 20.21 -21.30
CA ARG A 214 -15.95 20.22 -22.73
C ARG A 214 -14.66 20.52 -23.52
#